data_3a447b6dfea8e42a216b0a03eddafd87
#
_entry.id   3a447b6dfea8e42a216b0a03eddafd87
#
_cell.length_a   1.000
_cell.length_b   1.000
_cell.length_c   1.000
_cell.angle_alpha   90.00
_cell.angle_beta   90.00
_cell.angle_gamma   90.00
#
_symmetry.space_group_name_H-M   'P 1'
#
loop_
_entity.id
_entity.type
_entity.pdbx_description
1 polymer ?
#
loop_
_entity_poly.entity_id
_entity_poly.type
_entity_poly.pdbx_seq_one_letter_code
_entity_poly.pdbx_strand_id
1 'polypeptide(L)'
;MVILESHVGSFCGYLNPVEKRVTPVLDSLAYQGIAFTRCFANGQRSAFGISSILMSWPVLPGLPLISQIEATKRVPCLATELSGLGYKNIFLYGGDSQFDNMQGFAFSNGYDRVIDRDDLPSMPGTMWGIYDHFVFDYAKQLLDEATDPLQLTLFTTTNHQPWEFPESYNSRVPDFSDVSFRNGDVH
;
A
#
# COMPACT_ATOMS: atom_id res chain seq x y z
N MET A 1 7.02 -5.77 -2.62
CA MET A 1 5.71 -5.86 -1.94
C MET A 1 4.90 -4.61 -2.27
N VAL A 2 3.59 -4.74 -2.51
CA VAL A 2 2.69 -3.58 -2.68
C VAL A 2 1.60 -3.66 -1.61
N ILE A 3 1.42 -2.57 -0.88
CA ILE A 3 0.36 -2.40 0.12
C ILE A 3 -0.62 -1.38 -0.45
N LEU A 4 -1.84 -1.82 -0.73
CA LEU A 4 -2.88 -0.98 -1.33
C LEU A 4 -3.68 -0.28 -0.23
N GLU A 5 -3.62 1.06 -0.20
CA GLU A 5 -4.41 1.88 0.71
C GLU A 5 -5.91 1.77 0.40
N SER A 6 -6.73 1.70 1.43
CA SER A 6 -8.21 1.73 1.34
C SER A 6 -8.81 0.76 0.31
N HIS A 7 -8.10 -0.33 -0.02
CA HIS A 7 -8.57 -1.30 -0.99
C HIS A 7 -9.50 -2.31 -0.34
N VAL A 8 -10.74 -2.32 -0.76
CA VAL A 8 -11.80 -3.15 -0.16
C VAL A 8 -12.02 -4.42 -0.98
N GLY A 9 -11.99 -5.58 -0.31
CA GLY A 9 -12.15 -6.89 -0.95
C GLY A 9 -13.48 -7.06 -1.69
N SER A 10 -14.54 -6.35 -1.29
CA SER A 10 -15.83 -6.37 -1.99
C SER A 10 -15.77 -5.88 -3.44
N PHE A 11 -14.77 -5.08 -3.80
CA PHE A 11 -14.56 -4.61 -5.17
C PHE A 11 -13.68 -5.55 -6.00
N CYS A 12 -13.05 -6.55 -5.39
CA CYS A 12 -12.22 -7.52 -6.11
C CYS A 12 -13.09 -8.52 -6.86
N GLY A 13 -13.02 -8.51 -8.20
CA GLY A 13 -13.82 -9.40 -9.03
C GLY A 13 -13.49 -10.89 -8.81
N TYR A 14 -12.25 -11.23 -8.45
CA TYR A 14 -11.87 -12.61 -8.14
C TYR A 14 -12.41 -13.12 -6.80
N LEU A 15 -12.77 -12.22 -5.87
CA LEU A 15 -13.41 -12.58 -4.59
C LEU A 15 -14.93 -12.56 -4.69
N ASN A 16 -15.44 -11.60 -5.46
CA ASN A 16 -16.87 -11.39 -5.60
C ASN A 16 -17.21 -11.24 -7.09
N PRO A 17 -18.08 -12.07 -7.65
CA PRO A 17 -18.55 -11.88 -9.01
C PRO A 17 -19.39 -10.60 -9.06
N VAL A 18 -18.77 -9.52 -9.52
CA VAL A 18 -19.40 -8.21 -9.73
C VAL A 18 -19.79 -8.06 -11.20
N GLU A 19 -20.90 -7.43 -11.44
CA GLU A 19 -21.42 -7.21 -12.80
C GLU A 19 -20.48 -6.35 -13.64
N LYS A 20 -19.88 -5.31 -13.02
CA LYS A 20 -18.86 -4.46 -13.64
C LYS A 20 -17.52 -4.69 -12.96
N ARG A 21 -16.54 -5.15 -13.71
CA ARG A 21 -15.18 -5.36 -13.20
C ARG A 21 -14.48 -4.03 -12.98
N VAL A 22 -14.10 -3.76 -11.73
CA VAL A 22 -13.36 -2.56 -11.33
C VAL A 22 -11.89 -2.84 -11.03
N THR A 23 -11.51 -4.12 -10.89
CA THR A 23 -10.14 -4.56 -10.59
C THR A 23 -9.58 -5.55 -11.62
N PRO A 24 -9.66 -5.27 -12.95
CA PRO A 24 -9.33 -6.28 -13.96
C PRO A 24 -7.88 -6.77 -13.92
N VAL A 25 -6.94 -5.92 -13.57
CA VAL A 25 -5.52 -6.28 -13.45
C VAL A 25 -5.30 -7.16 -12.21
N LEU A 26 -5.87 -6.78 -11.08
CA LEU A 26 -5.76 -7.55 -9.84
C LEU A 26 -6.40 -8.92 -9.99
N ASP A 27 -7.57 -8.99 -10.63
CA ASP A 27 -8.25 -10.24 -10.96
C ASP A 27 -7.37 -11.14 -11.82
N SER A 28 -6.73 -10.57 -12.85
CA SER A 28 -5.81 -11.31 -13.72
C SER A 28 -4.61 -11.87 -12.93
N LEU A 29 -4.02 -11.07 -12.04
CA LEU A 29 -2.93 -11.52 -11.18
C LEU A 29 -3.37 -12.63 -10.21
N ALA A 30 -4.57 -12.53 -9.67
CA ALA A 30 -5.13 -13.56 -8.79
C ALA A 30 -5.27 -14.93 -9.49
N TYR A 31 -5.60 -14.96 -10.78
CA TYR A 31 -5.65 -16.18 -11.57
C TYR A 31 -4.29 -16.72 -12.00
N GLN A 32 -3.25 -15.89 -12.00
CA GLN A 32 -1.90 -16.26 -12.40
C GLN A 32 -1.00 -16.62 -11.20
N GLY A 33 -1.41 -16.26 -10.00
CA GLY A 33 -0.66 -16.42 -8.76
C GLY A 33 -1.42 -17.19 -7.69
N ILE A 34 -1.05 -16.95 -6.44
CA ILE A 34 -1.72 -17.48 -5.27
C ILE A 34 -2.60 -16.38 -4.68
N ALA A 35 -3.91 -16.57 -4.69
CA ALA A 35 -4.88 -15.64 -4.11
C ALA A 35 -5.43 -16.20 -2.78
N PHE A 36 -5.33 -15.40 -1.73
CA PHE A 36 -5.89 -15.75 -0.42
C PHE A 36 -7.31 -15.21 -0.31
N THR A 37 -8.30 -16.07 -0.38
CA THR A 37 -9.73 -15.70 -0.37
C THR A 37 -10.29 -15.44 1.03
N ARG A 38 -9.53 -15.77 2.08
CA ARG A 38 -9.90 -15.54 3.49
C ARG A 38 -8.85 -14.72 4.21
N CYS A 39 -8.42 -13.62 3.59
CA CYS A 39 -7.49 -12.67 4.16
C CYS A 39 -8.28 -11.46 4.68
N PHE A 40 -8.15 -11.17 5.97
CA PHE A 40 -8.88 -10.09 6.62
C PHE A 40 -7.91 -9.04 7.13
N ALA A 41 -8.29 -7.76 6.97
CA ALA A 41 -7.54 -6.67 7.57
C ALA A 41 -7.56 -6.80 9.12
N ASN A 42 -6.40 -6.61 9.73
CA ASN A 42 -6.24 -6.75 11.18
C ASN A 42 -6.53 -5.44 11.94
N GLY A 43 -6.89 -4.37 11.25
CA GLY A 43 -7.25 -3.08 11.83
C GLY A 43 -7.84 -2.14 10.80
N GLN A 44 -8.47 -1.07 11.27
CA GLN A 44 -9.20 -0.11 10.42
C GLN A 44 -8.33 1.03 9.86
N ARG A 45 -7.18 1.32 10.49
CA ARG A 45 -6.28 2.39 10.06
C ARG A 45 -5.03 1.79 9.41
N SER A 46 -4.47 2.52 8.45
CA SER A 46 -3.24 2.15 7.73
C SER A 46 -2.09 1.81 8.67
N ALA A 47 -1.91 2.58 9.73
CA ALA A 47 -0.86 2.33 10.74
C ALA A 47 -0.96 0.95 11.42
N PHE A 48 -2.18 0.46 11.67
CA PHE A 48 -2.38 -0.90 12.15
C PHE A 48 -2.13 -1.95 11.06
N GLY A 49 -2.64 -1.70 9.85
CA GLY A 49 -2.45 -2.59 8.71
C GLY A 49 -0.98 -2.78 8.35
N ILE A 50 -0.22 -1.69 8.25
CA ILE A 50 1.21 -1.72 7.95
C ILE A 50 1.99 -2.49 9.03
N SER A 51 1.72 -2.22 10.32
CA SER A 51 2.33 -2.97 11.42
C SER A 51 2.05 -4.47 11.30
N SER A 52 0.79 -4.83 11.02
CA SER A 52 0.40 -6.25 10.91
C SER A 52 1.04 -6.94 9.71
N ILE A 53 1.13 -6.27 8.57
CA ILE A 53 1.70 -6.83 7.34
C ILE A 53 3.22 -6.99 7.47
N LEU A 54 3.92 -5.95 7.94
CA LEU A 54 5.38 -5.92 7.93
C LEU A 54 6.02 -6.60 9.14
N MET A 55 5.34 -6.66 10.26
CA MET A 55 5.86 -7.19 11.53
C MET A 55 5.10 -8.44 12.00
N SER A 56 4.05 -8.88 11.28
CA SER A 56 3.15 -9.95 11.76
C SER A 56 2.58 -9.67 13.16
N TRP A 57 2.38 -8.39 13.49
CA TRP A 57 1.93 -7.97 14.81
C TRP A 57 0.41 -7.88 14.87
N PRO A 58 -0.24 -8.48 15.87
CA PRO A 58 -1.68 -8.35 16.03
C PRO A 58 -2.05 -6.92 16.43
N VAL A 59 -3.22 -6.47 16.01
CA VAL A 59 -3.78 -5.20 16.47
C VAL A 59 -4.19 -5.32 17.96
N LEU A 60 -3.58 -4.49 18.78
CA LEU A 60 -3.90 -4.38 20.19
C LEU A 60 -4.63 -3.05 20.46
N PRO A 61 -5.45 -2.97 21.52
CA PRO A 61 -6.06 -1.72 21.92
C PRO A 61 -5.01 -0.64 22.22
N GLY A 62 -5.28 0.59 21.81
CA GLY A 62 -4.38 1.72 22.05
C GLY A 62 -3.78 2.30 20.78
N LEU A 63 -2.56 2.84 20.89
CA LEU A 63 -1.86 3.43 19.75
C LEU A 63 -1.30 2.35 18.81
N PRO A 64 -1.31 2.59 17.49
CA PRO A 64 -0.65 1.70 16.55
C PRO A 64 0.82 1.49 16.90
N LEU A 65 1.32 0.27 16.71
CA LEU A 65 2.71 -0.05 17.03
C LEU A 65 3.70 0.83 16.25
N ILE A 66 3.42 1.09 14.97
CA ILE A 66 4.24 1.96 14.12
C ILE A 66 4.45 3.37 14.71
N SER A 67 3.47 3.87 15.46
CA SER A 67 3.55 5.18 16.14
C SER A 67 4.34 5.12 17.47
N GLN A 68 4.77 3.93 17.90
CA GLN A 68 5.46 3.69 19.17
C GLN A 68 6.93 3.35 18.92
N ILE A 69 7.77 4.34 18.67
CA ILE A 69 9.17 4.18 18.24
C ILE A 69 9.96 3.19 19.10
N GLU A 70 9.85 3.28 20.43
CA GLU A 70 10.62 2.41 21.33
C GLU A 70 10.15 0.94 21.28
N ALA A 71 8.89 0.70 21.00
CA ALA A 71 8.36 -0.65 20.87
C ALA A 71 8.79 -1.29 19.54
N THR A 72 8.81 -0.52 18.44
CA THR A 72 9.14 -1.03 17.11
C THR A 72 10.59 -1.50 16.98
N LYS A 73 11.53 -0.90 17.70
CA LYS A 73 12.97 -1.25 17.66
C LYS A 73 13.29 -2.69 18.07
N ARG A 74 12.35 -3.41 18.65
CA ARG A 74 12.55 -4.75 19.21
C ARG A 74 11.73 -5.83 18.53
N VAL A 75 10.97 -5.46 17.51
CA VAL A 75 10.05 -6.40 16.85
C VAL A 75 10.63 -6.79 15.49
N PRO A 76 10.76 -8.09 15.20
CA PRO A 76 11.16 -8.54 13.87
C PRO A 76 10.23 -7.95 12.80
N CYS A 77 10.83 -7.51 11.70
CA CYS A 77 10.15 -6.91 10.56
C CYS A 77 10.63 -7.59 9.28
N LEU A 78 9.81 -7.61 8.25
CA LEU A 78 10.18 -8.18 6.95
C LEU A 78 11.55 -7.66 6.46
N ALA A 79 11.78 -6.35 6.58
CA ALA A 79 13.03 -5.75 6.14
C ALA A 79 14.24 -6.19 7.00
N THR A 80 14.09 -6.35 8.34
CA THR A 80 15.19 -6.84 9.18
C THR A 80 15.58 -8.27 8.83
N GLU A 81 14.60 -9.13 8.54
CA GLU A 81 14.86 -10.52 8.14
C GLU A 81 15.57 -10.57 6.77
N LEU A 82 15.11 -9.76 5.82
CA LEU A 82 15.72 -9.73 4.49
C LEU A 82 17.10 -9.06 4.47
N SER A 83 17.36 -8.08 5.34
CA SER A 83 18.70 -7.52 5.53
C SER A 83 19.70 -8.60 5.92
N GLY A 84 19.32 -9.55 6.78
CA GLY A 84 20.13 -10.70 7.16
C GLY A 84 20.48 -11.63 5.99
N LEU A 85 19.71 -11.57 4.91
CA LEU A 85 19.93 -12.31 3.67
C LEU A 85 20.63 -11.48 2.57
N GLY A 86 21.08 -10.28 2.88
CA GLY A 86 21.80 -9.42 1.95
C GLY A 86 20.92 -8.55 1.04
N TYR A 87 19.62 -8.44 1.31
CA TYR A 87 18.75 -7.55 0.56
C TYR A 87 18.96 -6.09 0.98
N LYS A 88 18.90 -5.19 0.00
CA LYS A 88 18.64 -3.77 0.22
C LYS A 88 17.14 -3.56 0.37
N ASN A 89 16.74 -2.78 1.37
CA ASN A 89 15.34 -2.57 1.70
C ASN A 89 14.95 -1.10 1.48
N ILE A 90 13.97 -0.87 0.62
CA ILE A 90 13.44 0.49 0.32
C ILE A 90 11.96 0.53 0.69
N PHE A 91 11.58 1.55 1.46
CA PHE A 91 10.18 1.91 1.69
C PHE A 91 9.82 3.08 0.79
N LEU A 92 8.88 2.88 -0.14
CA LEU A 92 8.43 3.87 -1.10
C LEU A 92 6.97 4.24 -0.81
N TYR A 93 6.72 5.52 -0.60
CA TYR A 93 5.42 6.04 -0.26
C TYR A 93 5.14 7.35 -1.00
N GLY A 94 4.06 7.43 -1.76
CA GLY A 94 3.68 8.64 -2.49
C GLY A 94 3.22 9.80 -1.59
N GLY A 95 2.97 9.57 -0.31
CA GLY A 95 2.54 10.56 0.68
C GLY A 95 3.68 11.07 1.56
N ASP A 96 3.31 11.65 2.70
CA ASP A 96 4.22 12.16 3.72
C ASP A 96 4.58 11.05 4.72
N SER A 97 5.82 10.58 4.71
CA SER A 97 6.28 9.49 5.55
C SER A 97 6.41 9.85 7.03
N GLN A 98 6.32 11.12 7.38
CA GLN A 98 6.26 11.55 8.78
C GLN A 98 4.88 11.27 9.40
N PHE A 99 3.85 11.19 8.55
CA PHE A 99 2.51 10.83 9.01
C PHE A 99 2.52 9.43 9.67
N ASP A 100 1.88 9.32 10.83
CA ASP A 100 1.86 8.12 11.67
C ASP A 100 3.27 7.52 11.96
N ASN A 101 4.35 8.33 11.84
CA ASN A 101 5.73 7.92 12.09
C ASN A 101 6.24 6.78 11.18
N MET A 102 5.77 6.71 9.93
CA MET A 102 6.20 5.66 8.98
C MET A 102 7.71 5.70 8.71
N GLN A 103 8.27 6.92 8.57
CA GLN A 103 9.71 7.10 8.37
C GLN A 103 10.53 6.59 9.55
N GLY A 104 10.16 6.99 10.77
CA GLY A 104 10.86 6.55 11.99
C GLY A 104 10.77 5.04 12.20
N PHE A 105 9.59 4.46 11.90
CA PHE A 105 9.40 3.01 11.89
C PHE A 105 10.32 2.33 10.87
N ALA A 106 10.33 2.78 9.63
CA ALA A 106 11.08 2.14 8.56
C ALA A 106 12.60 2.13 8.87
N PHE A 107 13.18 3.26 9.23
CA PHE A 107 14.60 3.33 9.60
C PHE A 107 14.94 2.50 10.84
N SER A 108 14.02 2.39 11.81
CA SER A 108 14.25 1.57 13.00
C SER A 108 14.17 0.08 12.74
N ASN A 109 13.61 -0.34 11.60
CA ASN A 109 13.27 -1.72 11.30
C ASN A 109 13.84 -2.25 9.97
N GLY A 110 15.07 -1.81 9.63
CA GLY A 110 15.87 -2.45 8.59
C GLY A 110 15.64 -1.95 7.17
N TYR A 111 14.92 -0.84 7.00
CA TYR A 111 14.88 -0.17 5.70
C TYR A 111 16.12 0.72 5.55
N ASP A 112 16.87 0.52 4.47
CA ASP A 112 18.07 1.32 4.14
C ASP A 112 17.70 2.71 3.62
N ARG A 113 16.53 2.81 2.97
CA ARG A 113 16.01 4.04 2.40
C ARG A 113 14.51 4.15 2.61
N VAL A 114 14.06 5.37 2.91
CA VAL A 114 12.66 5.79 2.78
C VAL A 114 12.62 6.82 1.67
N ILE A 115 11.72 6.67 0.75
CA ILE A 115 11.48 7.59 -0.36
C ILE A 115 10.02 8.00 -0.26
N ASP A 116 9.77 9.27 -0.07
CA ASP A 116 8.42 9.80 0.02
C ASP A 116 8.16 10.92 -1.00
N ARG A 117 7.03 11.61 -0.88
CA ARG A 117 6.65 12.66 -1.84
C ARG A 117 7.67 13.78 -1.97
N ASP A 118 8.46 14.04 -0.92
CA ASP A 118 9.44 15.15 -0.92
C ASP A 118 10.75 14.74 -1.61
N ASP A 119 11.02 13.43 -1.72
CA ASP A 119 12.14 12.85 -2.45
C ASP A 119 11.84 12.62 -3.94
N LEU A 120 10.56 12.56 -4.29
CA LEU A 120 10.11 12.31 -5.65
C LEU A 120 10.07 13.61 -6.48
N PRO A 121 10.26 13.56 -7.80
CA PRO A 121 10.01 14.71 -8.66
C PRO A 121 8.61 15.29 -8.41
N SER A 122 8.46 16.61 -8.59
CA SER A 122 7.15 17.26 -8.47
C SER A 122 6.17 16.69 -9.50
N MET A 123 5.18 15.95 -9.02
CA MET A 123 4.19 15.25 -9.83
C MET A 123 2.77 15.55 -9.33
N PRO A 124 1.75 15.45 -10.19
CA PRO A 124 0.37 15.59 -9.78
C PRO A 124 -0.04 14.55 -8.74
N GLY A 125 -0.95 14.95 -7.85
CA GLY A 125 -1.42 14.08 -6.79
C GLY A 125 -2.68 14.62 -6.12
N THR A 126 -3.04 14.00 -5.01
CA THR A 126 -4.12 14.43 -4.10
C THR A 126 -3.54 15.13 -2.88
N MET A 127 -4.40 15.52 -1.95
CA MET A 127 -3.94 16.01 -0.64
C MET A 127 -3.11 14.97 0.14
N TRP A 128 -3.29 13.69 -0.16
CA TRP A 128 -2.62 12.57 0.52
C TRP A 128 -1.25 12.23 -0.07
N GLY A 129 -1.01 12.57 -1.35
CA GLY A 129 0.25 12.28 -1.99
C GLY A 129 0.16 12.26 -3.51
N ILE A 130 1.28 11.90 -4.12
CA ILE A 130 1.43 11.73 -5.56
C ILE A 130 0.54 10.58 -6.03
N TYR A 131 -0.09 10.71 -7.21
CA TYR A 131 -0.89 9.63 -7.79
C TYR A 131 -0.08 8.36 -7.99
N ASP A 132 -0.66 7.23 -7.61
CA ASP A 132 0.01 5.92 -7.54
C ASP A 132 0.70 5.50 -8.83
N HIS A 133 0.16 5.84 -10.01
CA HIS A 133 0.79 5.44 -11.27
C HIS A 133 2.20 6.05 -11.44
N PHE A 134 2.44 7.28 -10.98
CA PHE A 134 3.79 7.87 -10.98
C PHE A 134 4.70 7.18 -9.97
N VAL A 135 4.15 6.80 -8.81
CA VAL A 135 4.90 6.07 -7.79
C VAL A 135 5.27 4.68 -8.28
N PHE A 136 4.38 4.01 -9.02
CA PHE A 136 4.66 2.73 -9.68
C PHE A 136 5.73 2.84 -10.77
N ASP A 137 5.70 3.91 -11.59
CA ASP A 137 6.74 4.15 -12.60
C ASP A 137 8.11 4.34 -11.93
N TYR A 138 8.16 5.08 -10.84
CA TYR A 138 9.40 5.25 -10.07
C TYR A 138 9.85 3.94 -9.41
N ALA A 139 8.91 3.16 -8.87
CA ALA A 139 9.19 1.83 -8.32
C ALA A 139 9.81 0.91 -9.38
N LYS A 140 9.27 0.94 -10.61
CA LYS A 140 9.82 0.18 -11.74
C LYS A 140 11.24 0.61 -12.06
N GLN A 141 11.51 1.91 -12.10
CA GLN A 141 12.86 2.43 -12.32
C GLN A 141 13.83 1.91 -11.25
N LEU A 142 13.48 1.98 -9.97
CA LEU A 142 14.31 1.44 -8.88
C LEU A 142 14.62 -0.05 -9.05
N LEU A 143 13.63 -0.83 -9.51
CA LEU A 143 13.82 -2.26 -9.74
C LEU A 143 14.70 -2.55 -10.96
N ASP A 144 14.54 -1.76 -12.04
CA ASP A 144 15.35 -1.91 -13.28
C ASP A 144 16.82 -1.51 -13.04
N GLU A 145 17.08 -0.53 -12.16
CA GLU A 145 18.42 -0.05 -11.82
C GLU A 145 19.12 -0.87 -10.72
N ALA A 146 18.40 -1.77 -10.05
CA ALA A 146 18.94 -2.53 -8.94
C ALA A 146 20.01 -3.53 -9.40
N THR A 147 21.20 -3.45 -8.80
CA THR A 147 22.31 -4.39 -9.02
C THR A 147 22.40 -5.44 -7.92
N ASP A 148 21.89 -5.14 -6.76
CA ASP A 148 21.83 -6.03 -5.59
C ASP A 148 20.41 -6.57 -5.39
N PRO A 149 20.24 -7.66 -4.63
CA PRO A 149 18.92 -8.10 -4.22
C PRO A 149 18.16 -6.98 -3.53
N LEU A 150 17.00 -6.61 -4.09
CA LEU A 150 16.18 -5.47 -3.62
C LEU A 150 14.84 -5.94 -3.10
N GLN A 151 14.51 -5.53 -1.88
CA GLN A 151 13.17 -5.55 -1.33
C GLN A 151 12.59 -4.14 -1.38
N LEU A 152 11.54 -3.97 -2.16
CA LEU A 152 10.81 -2.71 -2.27
C LEU A 152 9.42 -2.89 -1.63
N THR A 153 9.12 -2.12 -0.58
CA THR A 153 7.78 -1.97 -0.05
C THR A 153 7.19 -0.68 -0.59
N LEU A 154 6.15 -0.78 -1.41
CA LEU A 154 5.40 0.35 -1.94
C LEU A 154 4.07 0.45 -1.23
N PHE A 155 3.75 1.62 -0.67
CA PHE A 155 2.45 1.93 -0.09
C PHE A 155 1.74 2.98 -0.94
N THR A 156 0.49 2.71 -1.35
CA THR A 156 -0.28 3.56 -2.26
C THR A 156 -1.10 4.62 -1.52
N THR A 157 -1.63 5.62 -2.25
CA THR A 157 -2.42 6.72 -1.67
C THR A 157 -3.68 7.05 -2.45
N THR A 158 -3.72 6.83 -3.77
CA THR A 158 -4.77 7.36 -4.66
C THR A 158 -6.17 6.87 -4.30
N ASN A 159 -6.29 5.65 -3.77
CA ASN A 159 -7.58 5.09 -3.39
C ASN A 159 -8.12 5.57 -2.03
N HIS A 160 -7.43 6.52 -1.38
CA HIS A 160 -7.92 7.18 -0.17
C HIS A 160 -9.00 8.21 -0.50
N GLN A 161 -9.99 8.40 0.40
CA GLN A 161 -10.96 9.49 0.27
C GLN A 161 -10.24 10.85 0.10
N PRO A 162 -10.71 11.74 -0.77
CA PRO A 162 -11.99 11.78 -1.51
C PRO A 162 -12.01 11.06 -2.87
N TRP A 163 -11.12 10.07 -3.11
CA TRP A 163 -11.04 9.25 -4.35
C TRP A 163 -10.78 10.09 -5.61
N GLU A 164 -9.89 11.03 -5.51
CA GLU A 164 -9.45 11.85 -6.63
C GLU A 164 -8.50 11.08 -7.54
N PHE A 165 -8.66 11.23 -8.83
CA PHE A 165 -7.78 10.64 -9.85
C PHE A 165 -7.65 11.60 -11.04
N PRO A 166 -6.60 11.48 -11.87
CA PRO A 166 -6.39 12.36 -13.01
C PRO A 166 -7.55 12.30 -14.02
N GLU A 167 -7.99 13.44 -14.53
CA GLU A 167 -9.05 13.52 -15.55
C GLU A 167 -8.78 12.66 -16.78
N SER A 168 -7.51 12.46 -17.14
CA SER A 168 -7.09 11.58 -18.23
C SER A 168 -7.53 10.13 -18.07
N TYR A 169 -7.88 9.71 -16.85
CA TYR A 169 -8.37 8.37 -16.55
C TYR A 169 -9.91 8.25 -16.61
N ASN A 170 -10.65 9.34 -16.76
CA ASN A 170 -12.12 9.32 -16.79
C ASN A 170 -12.67 8.29 -17.80
N SER A 171 -12.04 8.15 -18.97
CA SER A 171 -12.47 7.16 -19.98
C SER A 171 -12.20 5.71 -19.59
N ARG A 172 -11.40 5.47 -18.55
CA ARG A 172 -11.06 4.13 -18.04
C ARG A 172 -11.90 3.73 -16.83
N VAL A 173 -12.57 4.71 -16.21
CA VAL A 173 -13.48 4.46 -15.09
C VAL A 173 -14.81 3.96 -15.67
N PRO A 174 -15.29 2.78 -15.26
CA PRO A 174 -16.60 2.30 -15.68
C PRO A 174 -17.71 3.28 -15.29
N ASP A 175 -18.71 3.44 -16.14
CA ASP A 175 -19.91 4.18 -15.78
C ASP A 175 -20.73 3.38 -14.76
N PHE A 176 -20.90 3.93 -13.58
CA PHE A 176 -21.68 3.36 -12.48
C PHE A 176 -23.02 4.08 -12.25
N SER A 177 -23.44 4.95 -13.17
CA SER A 177 -24.68 5.71 -13.04
C SER A 177 -25.94 4.86 -12.89
N ASP A 178 -25.88 3.61 -13.37
CA ASP A 178 -26.95 2.60 -13.31
C ASP A 178 -26.79 1.59 -12.15
N VAL A 179 -25.68 1.68 -11.39
CA VAL A 179 -25.43 0.78 -10.25
C VAL A 179 -25.97 1.42 -8.99
N SER A 180 -27.07 0.88 -8.46
CA SER A 180 -27.53 1.24 -7.11
C SER A 180 -26.63 0.53 -6.09
N PHE A 181 -25.65 1.24 -5.54
CA PHE A 181 -25.00 0.80 -4.31
C PHE A 181 -26.07 0.82 -3.20
N ARG A 182 -26.41 -0.33 -2.63
CA ARG A 182 -27.29 -0.38 -1.47
C ARG A 182 -26.55 0.30 -0.31
N ASN A 183 -27.22 1.22 0.36
CA ASN A 183 -26.72 1.82 1.61
C ASN A 183 -26.40 0.66 2.58
N GLY A 184 -25.13 0.41 2.85
CA GLY A 184 -24.65 -0.68 3.69
C GLY A 184 -23.52 -1.51 3.10
N ASP A 185 -23.26 -1.42 1.80
CA ASP A 185 -22.18 -2.17 1.14
C ASP A 185 -20.83 -1.41 1.18
N VAL A 186 -20.78 -0.28 1.86
CA VAL A 186 -19.58 0.55 2.04
C VAL A 186 -19.18 0.54 3.51
N HIS A 187 -18.62 -0.56 3.97
CA HIS A 187 -17.93 -0.64 5.26
C HIS A 187 -16.66 -1.45 5.15
#